data_e3e23e04b95534eb24c24e2ae7be3ef8
#
_entry.id   e3e23e04b95534eb24c24e2ae7be3ef8
#
_cell.length_a   1.000
_cell.length_b   1.000
_cell.length_c   1.000
_cell.angle_alpha   90.00
_cell.angle_beta   90.00
_cell.angle_gamma   90.00
#
_symmetry.space_group_name_H-M   'P 1'
#
loop_
_entity.id
_entity.type
_entity.pdbx_description
1 polymer ?
#
loop_
_entity_poly.entity_id
_entity_poly.type
_entity_poly.pdbx_seq_one_letter_code
_entity_poly.pdbx_strand_id
1 'polypeptide(L)'
;MKKTYCNPLDLGYRYQHIVEGPSKSGTREGADPTLILFKDRYYLFVSMSAGFWYSDDLLNWQFHANEDLLIYDYAPDVRQIGEYLYFCASRRHADCPILRTLDPLSDKFEQVSEPFAFWDPDIFCDDDGRVYFYWGCTNTDPIYGVEMDPATMTPMGETVPLIWGRETELGYERPGDNGETEDKESSLVYQHLKRLVNPETGKIEVPEQIASRMGYSAKQLQKMLDSVGKPYIEGAFMTKHEGRYYLQYACPGTQYNTYSDGVYVGDHPLGPFALQPSNPFSSKPGGFCAGAGHGSTIADKYGNYWHAATMRISKGHAMERRVGLFPAGFDDDSVMYCNQNFADYPFRIPNGMFDAATLQPEWMLLSYKKPVAVSSGTNGNTAVDEDICTWWSAESAASGQWLTVDLEKVSDIRAIQVNLADEDLIVDFPADSYGDDRKTRHIELEPQISNYTLEISNDAVNWMLLETVSRECSNGYFEYENGVQARYVRLTGGELPYGQTLRVSGLRIFGNGCGERPAQTKATAVRIGDLDAIVRWEPVSNAQGFNVRYGIAPDKLYMSWLVYDINEVKLSTLMKGQSYYICVDSFNENGITVGSVINLT
;
A
#
# COMPACT_ATOMS: atom_id res chain seq x y z
N MET A 1 -3.44 -17.32 20.20
CA MET A 1 -3.27 -17.37 18.72
C MET A 1 -3.95 -16.14 18.17
N LYS A 2 -3.27 -15.35 17.31
CA LYS A 2 -3.86 -14.13 16.72
C LYS A 2 -5.16 -14.47 15.99
N LYS A 3 -6.15 -13.60 16.09
CA LYS A 3 -7.44 -13.69 15.36
C LYS A 3 -7.67 -12.45 14.50
N THR A 4 -6.84 -11.41 14.74
CA THR A 4 -6.91 -10.12 14.05
C THR A 4 -5.56 -9.79 13.42
N TYR A 5 -5.61 -8.94 12.41
CA TYR A 5 -4.45 -8.24 11.85
C TYR A 5 -4.67 -6.73 11.89
N CYS A 6 -3.62 -5.96 11.71
CA CYS A 6 -3.66 -4.50 11.63
C CYS A 6 -2.72 -4.04 10.53
N ASN A 7 -3.18 -3.13 9.67
CA ASN A 7 -2.32 -2.55 8.64
C ASN A 7 -1.49 -1.36 9.19
N PRO A 8 -0.24 -1.18 8.68
CA PRO A 8 0.49 -2.08 7.78
C PRO A 8 0.77 -3.44 8.43
N LEU A 9 0.84 -4.50 7.62
CA LEU A 9 1.04 -5.87 8.12
C LEU A 9 2.36 -6.01 8.90
N ASP A 10 2.33 -6.81 9.97
CA ASP A 10 3.49 -7.19 10.78
C ASP A 10 4.34 -8.24 10.03
N LEU A 11 5.16 -7.76 9.09
CA LEU A 11 6.11 -8.56 8.31
C LEU A 11 7.55 -8.17 8.68
N GLY A 12 8.49 -9.08 8.50
CA GLY A 12 9.93 -8.80 8.58
C GLY A 12 10.42 -8.15 7.29
N TYR A 13 10.12 -6.87 7.09
CA TYR A 13 10.52 -6.14 5.88
C TYR A 13 12.03 -5.99 5.80
N ARG A 14 12.59 -6.30 4.63
CA ARG A 14 14.02 -6.20 4.35
C ARG A 14 14.44 -4.75 4.13
N TYR A 15 15.65 -4.42 4.57
CA TYR A 15 16.28 -3.15 4.23
C TYR A 15 16.74 -3.13 2.79
N GLN A 16 16.49 -2.00 2.18
CA GLN A 16 16.99 -1.64 0.87
C GLN A 16 17.78 -0.35 0.98
N HIS A 17 18.94 -0.33 0.38
CA HIS A 17 19.84 0.81 0.41
C HIS A 17 20.07 1.34 -0.99
N ILE A 18 19.75 2.62 -1.21
CA ILE A 18 20.21 3.36 -2.37
C ILE A 18 21.64 3.78 -2.05
N VAL A 19 22.60 3.28 -2.82
CA VAL A 19 24.03 3.34 -2.47
C VAL A 19 24.81 4.39 -3.23
N GLU A 20 24.22 4.97 -4.30
CA GLU A 20 24.85 5.98 -5.14
C GLU A 20 23.94 7.20 -5.33
N GLY A 21 24.55 8.35 -5.62
CA GLY A 21 23.85 9.59 -5.95
C GLY A 21 23.36 10.39 -4.74
N PRO A 22 22.61 11.47 -5.00
CA PRO A 22 22.16 12.39 -3.96
C PRO A 22 21.03 11.82 -3.08
N SER A 23 20.42 10.72 -3.50
CA SER A 23 19.31 10.05 -2.78
C SER A 23 19.79 8.86 -1.93
N LYS A 24 21.09 8.78 -1.63
CA LYS A 24 21.65 7.71 -0.80
C LYS A 24 20.89 7.58 0.52
N SER A 25 20.29 6.42 0.77
CA SER A 25 19.43 6.18 1.94
C SER A 25 19.20 4.68 2.13
N GLY A 26 18.85 4.28 3.34
CA GLY A 26 18.38 2.92 3.66
C GLY A 26 16.98 2.97 4.29
N THR A 27 16.07 2.16 3.80
CA THR A 27 14.71 2.00 4.33
C THR A 27 14.27 0.55 4.27
N ARG A 28 13.38 0.15 5.15
CA ARG A 28 12.69 -1.14 5.02
C ARG A 28 11.58 -1.01 4.01
N GLU A 29 11.42 -1.98 3.14
CA GLU A 29 10.41 -1.90 2.08
C GLU A 29 9.72 -3.24 1.82
N GLY A 30 8.43 -3.16 1.47
CA GLY A 30 7.64 -4.21 0.86
C GLY A 30 6.50 -3.58 0.08
N ALA A 31 6.50 -3.81 -1.23
CA ALA A 31 5.56 -3.17 -2.15
C ALA A 31 5.12 -4.11 -3.26
N ASP A 32 4.17 -3.65 -4.05
CA ASP A 32 3.68 -4.33 -5.24
C ASP A 32 3.35 -5.82 -4.96
N PRO A 33 2.48 -6.09 -3.94
CA PRO A 33 2.31 -7.44 -3.43
C PRO A 33 1.46 -8.30 -4.36
N THR A 34 1.95 -9.50 -4.66
CA THR A 34 1.11 -10.58 -5.16
C THR A 34 0.88 -11.62 -4.09
N LEU A 35 -0.37 -11.73 -3.68
CA LEU A 35 -0.88 -12.73 -2.75
C LEU A 35 -1.46 -13.91 -3.54
N ILE A 36 -1.19 -15.14 -3.14
CA ILE A 36 -1.79 -16.33 -3.75
C ILE A 36 -2.07 -17.43 -2.73
N LEU A 37 -3.16 -18.16 -2.92
CA LEU A 37 -3.44 -19.41 -2.25
C LEU A 37 -2.97 -20.57 -3.16
N PHE A 38 -1.95 -21.31 -2.72
CA PHE A 38 -1.39 -22.44 -3.46
C PHE A 38 -1.22 -23.64 -2.54
N LYS A 39 -1.84 -24.77 -2.89
CA LYS A 39 -1.81 -26.02 -2.08
C LYS A 39 -2.15 -25.79 -0.61
N ASP A 40 -3.29 -25.12 -0.36
CA ASP A 40 -3.84 -24.78 0.96
C ASP A 40 -2.99 -23.83 1.83
N ARG A 41 -1.97 -23.18 1.27
CA ARG A 41 -1.11 -22.19 1.94
C ARG A 41 -1.10 -20.87 1.18
N TYR A 42 -1.11 -19.78 1.90
CA TYR A 42 -0.96 -18.42 1.35
C TYR A 42 0.50 -18.09 1.18
N TYR A 43 0.84 -17.51 0.05
CA TYR A 43 2.17 -16.96 -0.26
C TYR A 43 2.03 -15.51 -0.66
N LEU A 44 2.93 -14.67 -0.17
CA LEU A 44 2.95 -13.24 -0.41
C LEU A 44 4.34 -12.85 -0.96
N PHE A 45 4.38 -12.53 -2.23
CA PHE A 45 5.57 -12.04 -2.92
C PHE A 45 5.50 -10.53 -3.00
N VAL A 46 6.60 -9.83 -2.70
CA VAL A 46 6.67 -8.38 -2.78
C VAL A 46 7.99 -7.95 -3.42
N SER A 47 8.01 -6.75 -3.98
CA SER A 47 9.20 -6.15 -4.57
C SER A 47 10.37 -6.17 -3.59
N MET A 48 11.54 -6.57 -4.09
CA MET A 48 12.85 -6.42 -3.44
C MET A 48 12.99 -7.11 -2.07
N SER A 49 12.25 -8.19 -1.85
CA SER A 49 12.35 -8.95 -0.60
C SER A 49 13.44 -10.02 -0.61
N ALA A 50 13.93 -10.43 -1.79
CA ALA A 50 14.84 -11.57 -1.96
C ALA A 50 14.29 -12.87 -1.34
N GLY A 51 12.99 -13.09 -1.51
CA GLY A 51 12.21 -14.18 -0.96
C GLY A 51 10.73 -13.82 -0.94
N PHE A 52 10.00 -14.47 -0.07
CA PHE A 52 8.56 -14.25 0.08
C PHE A 52 8.11 -14.62 1.49
N TRP A 53 6.91 -14.21 1.86
CA TRP A 53 6.25 -14.67 3.10
C TRP A 53 5.24 -15.76 2.78
N TYR A 54 5.01 -16.64 3.74
CA TYR A 54 3.95 -17.64 3.68
C TYR A 54 3.18 -17.72 4.99
N SER A 55 1.91 -18.13 4.90
CA SER A 55 0.99 -18.24 6.05
C SER A 55 -0.08 -19.30 5.79
N ASP A 56 -0.54 -19.98 6.84
CA ASP A 56 -1.67 -20.92 6.75
C ASP A 56 -3.01 -20.22 7.07
N ASP A 57 -2.98 -18.96 7.57
CA ASP A 57 -4.15 -18.29 8.15
C ASP A 57 -4.28 -16.78 7.82
N LEU A 58 -3.39 -16.21 6.98
CA LEU A 58 -3.28 -14.76 6.68
C LEU A 58 -2.92 -13.87 7.90
N LEU A 59 -2.66 -14.46 9.07
CA LEU A 59 -2.37 -13.76 10.32
C LEU A 59 -0.92 -13.93 10.76
N ASN A 60 -0.40 -15.14 10.62
CA ASN A 60 0.93 -15.52 11.07
C ASN A 60 1.82 -15.76 9.86
N TRP A 61 2.67 -14.79 9.56
CA TRP A 61 3.55 -14.82 8.39
C TRP A 61 4.96 -15.25 8.77
N GLN A 62 5.55 -16.09 7.93
CA GLN A 62 6.94 -16.53 8.02
C GLN A 62 7.66 -16.14 6.74
N PHE A 63 8.88 -15.61 6.86
CA PHE A 63 9.71 -15.28 5.71
C PHE A 63 10.51 -16.50 5.24
N HIS A 64 10.57 -16.70 3.94
CA HIS A 64 11.39 -17.69 3.26
C HIS A 64 12.32 -16.96 2.28
N ALA A 65 13.62 -16.93 2.60
CA ALA A 65 14.63 -16.42 1.69
C ALA A 65 14.80 -17.40 0.51
N ASN A 66 15.01 -16.88 -0.70
CA ASN A 66 15.19 -17.70 -1.87
C ASN A 66 16.26 -17.11 -2.80
N GLU A 67 17.32 -17.88 -3.06
CA GLU A 67 18.45 -17.42 -3.86
C GLU A 67 18.14 -17.26 -5.35
N ASP A 68 17.18 -18.02 -5.90
CA ASP A 68 16.74 -17.90 -7.29
C ASP A 68 16.02 -16.57 -7.54
N LEU A 69 15.45 -15.94 -6.50
CA LEU A 69 14.69 -14.70 -6.57
C LEU A 69 15.50 -13.43 -6.26
N LEU A 70 16.77 -13.54 -5.90
CA LEU A 70 17.64 -12.41 -5.53
C LEU A 70 17.80 -11.34 -6.59
N ILE A 71 17.70 -11.73 -7.85
CA ILE A 71 17.95 -10.86 -9.00
C ILE A 71 16.72 -10.05 -9.41
N TYR A 72 15.56 -10.33 -8.82
CA TYR A 72 14.29 -9.68 -9.19
C TYR A 72 13.98 -8.57 -8.22
N ASP A 73 13.86 -7.35 -8.73
CA ASP A 73 13.74 -6.17 -7.89
C ASP A 73 12.35 -5.53 -7.89
N TYR A 74 11.50 -5.70 -8.91
CA TYR A 74 10.20 -5.02 -8.97
C TYR A 74 9.03 -5.90 -9.38
N ALA A 75 7.86 -5.64 -8.70
CA ALA A 75 6.53 -6.12 -9.02
C ALA A 75 6.50 -7.62 -9.38
N PRO A 76 6.74 -8.51 -8.40
CA PRO A 76 6.62 -9.94 -8.63
C PRO A 76 5.16 -10.30 -8.90
N ASP A 77 4.91 -11.15 -9.89
CA ASP A 77 3.64 -11.83 -10.03
C ASP A 77 3.79 -13.33 -9.91
N VAL A 78 2.79 -13.96 -9.32
CA VAL A 78 2.68 -15.40 -9.18
C VAL A 78 1.30 -15.91 -9.55
N ARG A 79 1.26 -16.98 -10.34
CA ARG A 79 0.02 -17.62 -10.77
C ARG A 79 0.12 -19.14 -10.71
N GLN A 80 -0.93 -19.80 -10.20
CA GLN A 80 -1.03 -21.24 -10.32
C GLN A 80 -1.49 -21.63 -11.72
N ILE A 81 -0.74 -22.53 -12.38
CA ILE A 81 -1.11 -23.19 -13.65
C ILE A 81 -0.88 -24.68 -13.48
N GLY A 82 -1.95 -25.46 -13.44
CA GLY A 82 -1.88 -26.87 -13.11
C GLY A 82 -1.33 -27.12 -11.72
N GLU A 83 -0.28 -27.94 -11.61
CA GLU A 83 0.38 -28.26 -10.32
C GLU A 83 1.51 -27.28 -9.95
N TYR A 84 1.87 -26.36 -10.86
CA TYR A 84 2.99 -25.44 -10.69
C TYR A 84 2.52 -24.05 -10.25
N LEU A 85 3.37 -23.39 -9.48
CA LEU A 85 3.34 -21.96 -9.27
C LEU A 85 4.33 -21.32 -10.24
N TYR A 86 3.83 -20.46 -11.11
CA TYR A 86 4.64 -19.66 -12.04
C TYR A 86 4.98 -18.32 -11.38
N PHE A 87 6.16 -17.81 -11.66
CA PHE A 87 6.70 -16.56 -11.11
C PHE A 87 7.34 -15.73 -12.21
N CYS A 88 7.10 -14.43 -12.18
CA CYS A 88 7.87 -13.44 -12.92
C CYS A 88 8.01 -12.16 -12.11
N ALA A 89 9.03 -11.36 -12.40
CA ALA A 89 9.22 -10.04 -11.83
C ALA A 89 10.11 -9.20 -12.75
N SER A 90 9.93 -7.89 -12.70
CA SER A 90 10.72 -6.96 -13.52
C SER A 90 12.13 -6.80 -12.99
N ARG A 91 13.06 -6.52 -13.89
CA ARG A 91 14.44 -6.16 -13.56
C ARG A 91 14.81 -4.86 -14.26
N ARG A 92 15.48 -3.99 -13.55
CA ARG A 92 16.01 -2.77 -14.15
C ARG A 92 17.16 -3.11 -15.13
N HIS A 93 17.01 -2.66 -16.37
CA HIS A 93 18.00 -2.83 -17.44
C HIS A 93 18.27 -4.27 -17.90
N ALA A 94 17.34 -5.20 -17.64
CA ALA A 94 17.48 -6.57 -18.09
C ALA A 94 16.14 -7.19 -18.47
N ASP A 95 16.17 -8.07 -19.47
CA ASP A 95 15.04 -8.94 -19.78
C ASP A 95 14.92 -10.03 -18.71
N CYS A 96 13.70 -10.50 -18.46
CA CYS A 96 13.40 -11.49 -17.46
C CYS A 96 12.74 -12.72 -18.03
N PRO A 97 13.07 -13.93 -17.53
CA PRO A 97 12.33 -15.14 -17.83
C PRO A 97 11.10 -15.28 -16.92
N ILE A 98 10.20 -16.16 -17.30
CA ILE A 98 9.19 -16.73 -16.42
C ILE A 98 9.77 -18.00 -15.80
N LEU A 99 9.64 -18.11 -14.48
CA LEU A 99 10.07 -19.27 -13.70
C LEU A 99 8.84 -20.06 -13.23
N ARG A 100 9.04 -21.30 -12.79
CA ARG A 100 8.00 -22.09 -12.10
C ARG A 100 8.58 -23.01 -11.04
N THR A 101 7.75 -23.39 -10.08
CA THR A 101 8.09 -24.37 -9.06
C THR A 101 6.88 -25.25 -8.73
N LEU A 102 7.13 -26.50 -8.29
CA LEU A 102 6.12 -27.37 -7.70
C LEU A 102 5.92 -27.09 -6.20
N ASP A 103 6.95 -26.55 -5.55
CA ASP A 103 6.95 -26.23 -4.12
C ASP A 103 7.83 -24.99 -3.89
N PRO A 104 7.23 -23.83 -3.60
CA PRO A 104 7.99 -22.61 -3.35
C PRO A 104 9.00 -22.73 -2.21
N LEU A 105 8.73 -23.58 -1.21
CA LEU A 105 9.59 -23.77 -0.06
C LEU A 105 10.78 -24.71 -0.32
N SER A 106 10.89 -25.29 -1.53
CA SER A 106 12.01 -26.14 -1.93
C SER A 106 13.24 -25.40 -2.45
N ASP A 107 13.18 -24.06 -2.52
CA ASP A 107 14.23 -23.17 -3.08
C ASP A 107 14.56 -23.39 -4.56
N LYS A 108 13.69 -24.06 -5.31
CA LYS A 108 13.93 -24.39 -6.73
C LYS A 108 12.85 -23.78 -7.61
N PHE A 109 13.28 -22.81 -8.40
CA PHE A 109 12.49 -22.25 -9.49
C PHE A 109 13.17 -22.56 -10.82
N GLU A 110 12.53 -23.34 -11.68
CA GLU A 110 13.05 -23.67 -13.01
C GLU A 110 12.61 -22.63 -14.04
N GLN A 111 13.50 -22.22 -14.91
CA GLN A 111 13.19 -21.33 -16.03
C GLN A 111 12.33 -22.04 -17.07
N VAL A 112 11.25 -21.38 -17.51
CA VAL A 112 10.31 -21.89 -18.52
C VAL A 112 10.47 -21.14 -19.83
N SER A 113 10.54 -19.80 -19.81
CA SER A 113 10.66 -18.98 -21.01
C SER A 113 12.09 -18.51 -21.25
N GLU A 114 12.43 -18.19 -22.49
CA GLU A 114 13.55 -17.30 -22.76
C GLU A 114 13.24 -15.91 -22.15
N PRO A 115 14.25 -15.15 -21.69
CA PRO A 115 14.06 -13.82 -21.17
C PRO A 115 13.48 -12.86 -22.24
N PHE A 116 12.54 -12.01 -21.83
CA PHE A 116 11.96 -10.94 -22.66
C PHE A 116 11.68 -9.67 -21.85
N ALA A 117 11.50 -8.55 -22.55
CA ALA A 117 11.30 -7.26 -21.90
C ALA A 117 9.85 -7.07 -21.45
N PHE A 118 9.66 -6.81 -20.17
CA PHE A 118 8.39 -6.37 -19.57
C PHE A 118 8.64 -5.53 -18.33
N TRP A 119 7.59 -4.87 -17.83
CA TRP A 119 7.60 -4.13 -16.58
C TRP A 119 6.24 -4.24 -15.92
N ASP A 120 6.21 -4.53 -14.61
CA ASP A 120 5.01 -4.78 -13.80
C ASP A 120 4.09 -5.84 -14.43
N PRO A 121 4.54 -7.10 -14.45
CA PRO A 121 3.85 -8.18 -15.13
C PRO A 121 2.67 -8.75 -14.32
N ASP A 122 1.69 -9.34 -15.01
CA ASP A 122 0.70 -10.27 -14.45
C ASP A 122 0.52 -11.46 -15.40
N ILE A 123 0.52 -12.66 -14.85
CA ILE A 123 0.21 -13.91 -15.55
C ILE A 123 -1.22 -14.29 -15.19
N PHE A 124 -2.06 -14.50 -16.18
CA PHE A 124 -3.41 -15.01 -15.99
C PHE A 124 -3.62 -16.32 -16.74
N CYS A 125 -4.11 -17.35 -16.05
CA CYS A 125 -4.54 -18.61 -16.66
C CYS A 125 -6.07 -18.70 -16.62
N ASP A 126 -6.68 -18.81 -17.77
CA ASP A 126 -8.13 -18.95 -17.89
C ASP A 126 -8.59 -20.40 -17.64
N ASP A 127 -9.89 -20.59 -17.40
CA ASP A 127 -10.52 -21.90 -17.12
C ASP A 127 -10.37 -22.90 -18.28
N ASP A 128 -10.18 -22.42 -19.50
CA ASP A 128 -9.94 -23.26 -20.70
C ASP A 128 -8.45 -23.63 -20.89
N GLY A 129 -7.58 -23.18 -19.99
CA GLY A 129 -6.14 -23.45 -20.00
C GLY A 129 -5.32 -22.51 -20.87
N ARG A 130 -5.93 -21.52 -21.51
CA ARG A 130 -5.19 -20.45 -22.18
C ARG A 130 -4.54 -19.54 -21.16
N VAL A 131 -3.34 -19.05 -21.49
CA VAL A 131 -2.55 -18.19 -20.63
C VAL A 131 -2.41 -16.81 -21.29
N TYR A 132 -2.54 -15.78 -20.47
CA TYR A 132 -2.40 -14.38 -20.87
C TYR A 132 -1.36 -13.70 -20.01
N PHE A 133 -0.70 -12.70 -20.59
CA PHE A 133 0.32 -11.92 -19.92
C PHE A 133 0.04 -10.44 -20.11
N TYR A 134 0.05 -9.70 -18.99
CA TYR A 134 -0.17 -8.26 -18.97
C TYR A 134 1.06 -7.56 -18.42
N TRP A 135 1.34 -6.35 -18.91
CA TRP A 135 2.45 -5.55 -18.40
C TRP A 135 2.29 -4.07 -18.75
N GLY A 136 2.97 -3.20 -17.99
CA GLY A 136 3.08 -1.77 -18.25
C GLY A 136 3.33 -0.98 -16.98
N CYS A 137 4.27 -0.03 -17.06
CA CYS A 137 4.57 0.90 -15.99
C CYS A 137 5.12 2.19 -16.60
N THR A 138 4.24 3.11 -16.99
CA THR A 138 4.64 4.35 -17.66
C THR A 138 3.56 5.43 -17.57
N ASN A 139 3.99 6.68 -17.81
CA ASN A 139 3.09 7.84 -17.90
C ASN A 139 2.55 8.07 -19.33
N THR A 140 3.04 7.35 -20.34
CA THR A 140 2.78 7.68 -21.76
C THR A 140 2.33 6.51 -22.61
N ASP A 141 2.59 5.28 -22.18
CA ASP A 141 2.21 4.07 -22.89
C ASP A 141 1.10 3.34 -22.08
N PRO A 142 0.29 2.50 -22.70
CA PRO A 142 -0.77 1.77 -21.99
C PRO A 142 -0.24 0.56 -21.24
N ILE A 143 -1.11 -0.05 -20.44
CA ILE A 143 -1.00 -1.47 -20.09
C ILE A 143 -1.28 -2.27 -21.35
N TYR A 144 -0.44 -3.26 -21.62
CA TYR A 144 -0.53 -4.18 -22.72
C TYR A 144 -0.98 -5.56 -22.25
N GLY A 145 -1.52 -6.34 -23.18
CA GLY A 145 -1.82 -7.76 -22.98
C GLY A 145 -1.51 -8.58 -24.22
N VAL A 146 -1.19 -9.86 -24.02
CA VAL A 146 -0.95 -10.82 -25.10
C VAL A 146 -1.33 -12.23 -24.64
N GLU A 147 -1.75 -13.10 -25.56
CA GLU A 147 -1.88 -14.53 -25.30
C GLU A 147 -0.50 -15.20 -25.32
N MET A 148 -0.28 -16.17 -24.43
CA MET A 148 0.99 -16.88 -24.29
C MET A 148 0.84 -18.34 -24.72
N ASP A 149 1.87 -18.91 -25.29
CA ASP A 149 1.98 -20.37 -25.43
C ASP A 149 2.16 -21.00 -24.03
N PRO A 150 1.21 -21.81 -23.52
CA PRO A 150 1.27 -22.34 -22.17
C PRO A 150 2.43 -23.33 -21.94
N ALA A 151 3.04 -23.88 -22.99
CA ALA A 151 4.15 -24.82 -22.89
C ALA A 151 5.50 -24.11 -22.75
N THR A 152 5.68 -23.00 -23.43
CA THR A 152 6.95 -22.25 -23.51
C THR A 152 6.90 -20.90 -22.79
N MET A 153 5.71 -20.44 -22.40
CA MET A 153 5.47 -19.13 -21.83
C MET A 153 6.06 -18.00 -22.69
N THR A 154 5.87 -18.11 -24.00
CA THR A 154 6.27 -17.09 -25.00
C THR A 154 5.05 -16.43 -25.60
N PRO A 155 5.09 -15.11 -25.90
CA PRO A 155 3.98 -14.41 -26.53
C PRO A 155 3.54 -15.02 -27.86
N MET A 156 2.21 -15.15 -28.06
CA MET A 156 1.57 -15.57 -29.29
C MET A 156 0.71 -14.46 -29.86
N GLY A 157 0.89 -14.14 -31.14
CA GLY A 157 0.08 -13.13 -31.81
C GLY A 157 0.52 -11.70 -31.55
N GLU A 158 -0.42 -10.76 -31.71
CA GLU A 158 -0.16 -9.33 -31.57
C GLU A 158 -0.40 -8.85 -30.15
N THR A 159 0.44 -7.95 -29.68
CA THR A 159 0.25 -7.24 -28.42
C THR A 159 -0.92 -6.26 -28.52
N VAL A 160 -1.85 -6.31 -27.57
CA VAL A 160 -3.04 -5.47 -27.50
C VAL A 160 -2.85 -4.36 -26.47
N PRO A 161 -2.98 -3.07 -26.81
CA PRO A 161 -3.04 -1.98 -25.85
C PRO A 161 -4.41 -1.99 -25.15
N LEU A 162 -4.42 -2.00 -23.80
CA LEU A 162 -5.63 -2.23 -23.01
C LEU A 162 -6.08 -0.99 -22.23
N ILE A 163 -5.20 -0.42 -21.38
CA ILE A 163 -5.55 0.68 -20.46
C ILE A 163 -4.60 1.86 -20.67
N TRP A 164 -5.17 3.04 -20.89
CA TRP A 164 -4.48 4.33 -20.99
C TRP A 164 -4.86 5.23 -19.82
N GLY A 165 -3.96 6.13 -19.41
CA GLY A 165 -4.27 7.17 -18.45
C GLY A 165 -5.35 8.13 -18.93
N ARG A 166 -6.27 8.51 -18.03
CA ARG A 166 -7.44 9.36 -18.29
C ARG A 166 -7.63 10.39 -17.16
N GLU A 167 -6.57 11.00 -16.69
CA GLU A 167 -6.53 11.92 -15.55
C GLU A 167 -7.45 13.15 -15.68
N THR A 168 -7.92 13.44 -16.89
CA THR A 168 -8.91 14.49 -17.16
C THR A 168 -10.37 14.04 -16.98
N GLU A 169 -10.59 12.73 -16.84
CA GLU A 169 -11.90 12.12 -16.66
C GLU A 169 -12.02 11.33 -15.35
N LEU A 170 -10.89 10.82 -14.88
CA LEU A 170 -10.77 9.99 -13.69
C LEU A 170 -9.90 10.73 -12.66
N GLY A 171 -10.55 11.33 -11.67
CA GLY A 171 -9.86 12.17 -10.67
C GLY A 171 -8.83 11.40 -9.86
N TYR A 172 -9.06 10.12 -9.60
CA TYR A 172 -8.12 9.27 -8.86
C TYR A 172 -6.82 8.96 -9.64
N GLU A 173 -6.80 9.22 -10.95
CA GLU A 173 -5.58 9.14 -11.76
C GLU A 173 -4.75 10.44 -11.73
N ARG A 174 -5.22 11.53 -11.11
CA ARG A 174 -4.48 12.79 -11.09
C ARG A 174 -3.23 12.67 -10.21
N PRO A 175 -2.02 12.94 -10.78
CA PRO A 175 -0.78 12.90 -10.01
C PRO A 175 -0.69 14.09 -9.06
N GLY A 176 -0.66 13.81 -7.76
CA GLY A 176 -0.56 14.80 -6.69
C GLY A 176 -1.21 14.30 -5.41
N ASP A 177 -0.70 14.75 -4.26
CA ASP A 177 -1.33 14.44 -2.97
C ASP A 177 -2.78 14.97 -2.96
N ASN A 178 -3.69 14.21 -2.36
CA ASN A 178 -5.13 14.45 -2.34
C ASN A 178 -5.81 14.49 -3.72
N GLY A 179 -5.15 13.99 -4.78
CA GLY A 179 -5.61 14.08 -6.16
C GLY A 179 -5.54 15.50 -6.73
N GLU A 180 -4.75 16.37 -6.14
CA GLU A 180 -4.49 17.72 -6.63
C GLU A 180 -3.27 17.70 -7.55
N THR A 181 -3.52 17.82 -8.85
CA THR A 181 -2.42 17.87 -9.83
C THR A 181 -1.55 19.09 -9.60
N GLU A 182 -0.25 18.87 -9.42
CA GLU A 182 0.72 19.96 -9.38
C GLU A 182 0.69 20.76 -10.70
N ASP A 183 0.84 22.07 -10.58
CA ASP A 183 0.95 22.91 -11.77
C ASP A 183 2.17 22.48 -12.59
N LYS A 184 1.93 22.09 -13.83
CA LYS A 184 2.96 21.67 -14.79
C LYS A 184 4.11 22.70 -14.87
N GLU A 185 3.79 23.98 -14.75
CA GLU A 185 4.76 25.07 -14.76
C GLU A 185 5.66 25.07 -13.50
N SER A 186 5.26 24.43 -12.40
CA SER A 186 6.08 24.28 -11.19
C SER A 186 7.18 23.22 -11.35
N SER A 187 7.00 22.28 -12.27
CA SER A 187 7.95 21.18 -12.51
C SER A 187 9.28 21.69 -13.06
N LEU A 188 10.39 21.41 -12.34
CA LEU A 188 11.73 21.74 -12.83
C LEU A 188 12.06 21.03 -14.15
N VAL A 189 11.61 19.79 -14.31
CA VAL A 189 11.78 19.02 -15.56
C VAL A 189 11.09 19.75 -16.70
N TYR A 190 9.83 20.13 -16.52
CA TYR A 190 9.10 20.89 -17.52
C TYR A 190 9.79 22.21 -17.85
N GLN A 191 10.19 22.99 -16.84
CA GLN A 191 10.86 24.28 -17.05
C GLN A 191 12.18 24.16 -17.82
N HIS A 192 12.94 23.07 -17.61
CA HIS A 192 14.16 22.82 -18.37
C HIS A 192 13.85 22.39 -19.81
N LEU A 193 12.92 21.46 -19.99
CA LEU A 193 12.64 20.86 -21.29
C LEU A 193 11.84 21.80 -22.21
N LYS A 194 10.94 22.63 -21.68
CA LYS A 194 10.15 23.59 -22.50
C LYS A 194 11.02 24.57 -23.30
N ARG A 195 12.25 24.84 -22.84
CA ARG A 195 13.20 25.69 -23.56
C ARG A 195 13.76 25.05 -24.83
N LEU A 196 13.61 23.73 -24.96
CA LEU A 196 14.06 22.93 -26.09
C LEU A 196 12.91 22.67 -27.08
N VAL A 197 11.70 23.10 -26.75
CA VAL A 197 10.51 22.90 -27.57
C VAL A 197 10.50 23.92 -28.70
N ASN A 198 10.34 23.44 -29.92
CA ASN A 198 10.06 24.29 -31.07
C ASN A 198 8.62 24.86 -30.94
N PRO A 199 8.43 26.17 -30.90
CA PRO A 199 7.10 26.78 -30.71
C PRO A 199 6.13 26.53 -31.87
N GLU A 200 6.63 26.21 -33.07
CA GLU A 200 5.78 25.95 -34.23
C GLU A 200 5.24 24.50 -34.24
N THR A 201 6.05 23.53 -33.79
CA THR A 201 5.71 22.11 -33.82
C THR A 201 5.24 21.58 -32.47
N GLY A 202 5.55 22.27 -31.37
CA GLY A 202 5.27 21.82 -30.01
C GLY A 202 6.15 20.65 -29.56
N LYS A 203 7.19 20.30 -30.35
CA LYS A 203 8.08 19.16 -30.07
C LYS A 203 9.48 19.61 -29.72
N ILE A 204 10.20 18.74 -29.00
CA ILE A 204 11.64 18.94 -28.75
C ILE A 204 12.40 18.69 -30.04
N GLU A 205 13.00 19.73 -30.57
CA GLU A 205 13.80 19.70 -31.80
C GLU A 205 15.24 20.13 -31.47
N VAL A 206 16.01 19.22 -30.90
CA VAL A 206 17.43 19.44 -30.62
C VAL A 206 18.25 18.45 -31.43
N PRO A 207 19.44 18.87 -31.97
CA PRO A 207 20.37 17.95 -32.57
C PRO A 207 20.74 16.82 -31.60
N GLU A 208 20.80 15.58 -32.13
CA GLU A 208 21.11 14.38 -31.32
C GLU A 208 22.41 14.52 -30.50
N GLN A 209 23.40 15.25 -31.04
CA GLN A 209 24.64 15.56 -30.36
C GLN A 209 24.45 16.42 -29.10
N ILE A 210 23.43 17.28 -29.07
CA ILE A 210 23.09 18.09 -27.88
C ILE A 210 22.34 17.23 -26.88
N ALA A 211 21.36 16.46 -27.32
CA ALA A 211 20.62 15.52 -26.47
C ALA A 211 21.56 14.50 -25.80
N SER A 212 22.50 13.93 -26.54
CA SER A 212 23.52 13.00 -26.03
C SER A 212 24.45 13.62 -24.97
N ARG A 213 24.76 14.93 -25.08
CA ARG A 213 25.51 15.64 -24.01
C ARG A 213 24.71 15.78 -22.72
N MET A 214 23.39 15.73 -22.79
CA MET A 214 22.49 15.69 -21.64
C MET A 214 22.28 14.25 -21.11
N GLY A 215 22.88 13.26 -21.77
CA GLY A 215 22.73 11.83 -21.44
C GLY A 215 21.47 11.17 -22.00
N TYR A 216 20.77 11.83 -22.95
CA TYR A 216 19.50 11.34 -23.50
C TYR A 216 19.48 11.43 -25.03
N SER A 217 18.57 10.73 -25.67
CA SER A 217 18.16 10.99 -27.05
C SER A 217 17.08 12.06 -27.13
N ALA A 218 16.89 12.70 -28.27
CA ALA A 218 15.81 13.66 -28.47
C ALA A 218 14.42 13.04 -28.21
N LYS A 219 14.24 11.75 -28.57
CA LYS A 219 13.01 11.00 -28.29
C LYS A 219 12.78 10.81 -26.78
N GLN A 220 13.83 10.51 -26.02
CA GLN A 220 13.72 10.39 -24.55
C GLN A 220 13.36 11.71 -23.90
N LEU A 221 13.99 12.84 -24.33
CA LEU A 221 13.63 14.18 -23.83
C LEU A 221 12.17 14.52 -24.14
N GLN A 222 11.68 14.17 -25.33
CA GLN A 222 10.27 14.36 -25.68
C GLN A 222 9.36 13.54 -24.77
N LYS A 223 9.67 12.25 -24.56
CA LYS A 223 8.91 11.39 -23.64
C LYS A 223 8.89 11.94 -22.21
N MET A 224 10.02 12.46 -21.71
CA MET A 224 10.09 13.14 -20.41
C MET A 224 9.20 14.38 -20.35
N LEU A 225 9.15 15.18 -21.41
CA LEU A 225 8.26 16.36 -21.47
C LEU A 225 6.78 15.93 -21.47
N ASP A 226 6.45 14.92 -22.26
CA ASP A 226 5.08 14.39 -22.39
C ASP A 226 4.57 13.73 -21.11
N SER A 227 5.47 13.21 -20.27
CA SER A 227 5.13 12.57 -19.00
C SER A 227 4.81 13.55 -17.87
N VAL A 228 5.20 14.83 -18.00
CA VAL A 228 4.97 15.80 -16.92
C VAL A 228 3.47 16.04 -16.69
N GLY A 229 3.02 15.81 -15.47
CA GLY A 229 1.61 15.92 -15.08
C GLY A 229 0.73 14.77 -15.54
N LYS A 230 1.34 13.67 -16.01
CA LYS A 230 0.65 12.42 -16.36
C LYS A 230 0.80 11.38 -15.25
N PRO A 231 -0.26 10.61 -14.96
CA PRO A 231 -0.16 9.50 -14.01
C PRO A 231 0.78 8.41 -14.51
N TYR A 232 1.38 7.67 -13.60
CA TYR A 232 1.77 6.30 -13.89
C TYR A 232 0.52 5.44 -14.04
N ILE A 233 0.53 4.55 -15.05
CA ILE A 233 -0.44 3.49 -15.26
C ILE A 233 0.37 2.20 -15.24
N GLU A 234 0.16 1.38 -14.20
CA GLU A 234 1.04 0.27 -13.87
C GLU A 234 0.28 -0.86 -13.17
N GLY A 235 0.97 -1.93 -12.74
CA GLY A 235 0.45 -2.93 -11.82
C GLY A 235 -0.80 -3.64 -12.28
N ALA A 236 -0.80 -4.15 -13.51
CA ALA A 236 -1.91 -4.94 -14.02
C ALA A 236 -2.14 -6.20 -13.17
N PHE A 237 -3.38 -6.52 -12.85
CA PHE A 237 -3.76 -7.79 -12.23
C PHE A 237 -5.14 -8.25 -12.69
N MET A 238 -5.22 -9.47 -13.26
CA MET A 238 -6.47 -10.02 -13.80
C MET A 238 -7.15 -10.93 -12.79
N THR A 239 -8.43 -10.61 -12.51
CA THR A 239 -9.34 -11.47 -11.74
C THR A 239 -10.51 -11.90 -12.62
N LYS A 240 -10.90 -13.17 -12.58
CA LYS A 240 -12.12 -13.66 -13.24
C LYS A 240 -13.21 -13.94 -12.20
N HIS A 241 -14.40 -13.41 -12.44
CA HIS A 241 -15.56 -13.66 -11.60
C HIS A 241 -16.81 -13.80 -12.48
N GLU A 242 -17.59 -14.90 -12.30
CA GLU A 242 -18.82 -15.20 -13.03
C GLU A 242 -18.71 -15.06 -14.56
N GLY A 243 -17.57 -15.49 -15.10
CA GLY A 243 -17.31 -15.47 -16.56
C GLY A 243 -16.91 -14.10 -17.11
N ARG A 244 -16.77 -13.08 -16.28
CA ARG A 244 -16.26 -11.75 -16.64
C ARG A 244 -14.83 -11.56 -16.15
N TYR A 245 -14.09 -10.69 -16.81
CA TYR A 245 -12.68 -10.42 -16.59
C TYR A 245 -12.52 -9.01 -16.02
N TYR A 246 -11.89 -8.90 -14.84
CA TYR A 246 -11.67 -7.66 -14.11
C TYR A 246 -10.18 -7.36 -14.13
N LEU A 247 -9.78 -6.43 -15.00
CA LEU A 247 -8.40 -5.99 -15.10
C LEU A 247 -8.18 -4.81 -14.16
N GLN A 248 -7.49 -5.06 -13.06
CA GLN A 248 -7.01 -4.05 -12.13
C GLN A 248 -5.78 -3.35 -12.71
N TYR A 249 -5.55 -2.11 -12.29
CA TYR A 249 -4.34 -1.36 -12.60
C TYR A 249 -4.10 -0.29 -11.54
N ALA A 250 -2.84 0.04 -11.27
CA ALA A 250 -2.47 1.04 -10.30
C ALA A 250 -2.21 2.42 -10.92
N CYS A 251 -2.55 3.45 -10.18
CA CYS A 251 -2.35 4.88 -10.50
C CYS A 251 -2.47 5.75 -9.23
N PRO A 252 -2.08 7.04 -9.25
CA PRO A 252 -1.30 7.75 -10.26
C PRO A 252 0.21 7.62 -10.07
N GLY A 253 0.66 6.95 -9.01
CA GLY A 253 2.04 6.73 -8.63
C GLY A 253 2.21 6.59 -7.12
N THR A 254 3.11 5.73 -6.70
CA THR A 254 3.32 5.29 -5.31
C THR A 254 3.70 6.41 -4.33
N GLN A 255 4.19 7.57 -4.83
CA GLN A 255 4.57 8.71 -4.02
C GLN A 255 3.39 9.53 -3.49
N TYR A 256 2.17 9.31 -3.99
CA TYR A 256 0.98 10.08 -3.61
C TYR A 256 0.11 9.31 -2.60
N ASN A 257 -0.56 10.03 -1.70
CA ASN A 257 -1.49 9.42 -0.75
C ASN A 257 -2.73 8.84 -1.43
N THR A 258 -3.03 9.26 -2.66
CA THR A 258 -4.11 8.76 -3.51
C THR A 258 -3.71 7.56 -4.39
N TYR A 259 -2.52 6.97 -4.15
CA TYR A 259 -2.14 5.74 -4.85
C TYR A 259 -3.21 4.66 -4.67
N SER A 260 -3.75 4.17 -5.76
CA SER A 260 -4.98 3.39 -5.79
C SER A 260 -4.99 2.40 -6.94
N ASP A 261 -5.90 1.44 -6.90
CA ASP A 261 -6.20 0.56 -8.02
C ASP A 261 -7.56 0.89 -8.64
N GLY A 262 -7.57 1.08 -9.96
CA GLY A 262 -8.78 1.12 -10.77
C GLY A 262 -9.09 -0.25 -11.36
N VAL A 263 -10.31 -0.43 -11.88
CA VAL A 263 -10.77 -1.69 -12.50
C VAL A 263 -11.50 -1.42 -13.81
N TYR A 264 -11.12 -2.15 -14.84
CA TYR A 264 -11.85 -2.28 -16.08
C TYR A 264 -12.42 -3.69 -16.21
N VAL A 265 -13.61 -3.83 -16.82
CA VAL A 265 -14.34 -5.10 -16.92
C VAL A 265 -14.61 -5.44 -18.39
N GLY A 266 -14.37 -6.69 -18.78
CA GLY A 266 -14.60 -7.21 -20.13
C GLY A 266 -15.16 -8.62 -20.15
N ASP A 267 -15.54 -9.07 -21.34
CA ASP A 267 -16.04 -10.43 -21.58
C ASP A 267 -14.96 -11.35 -22.21
N HIS A 268 -13.75 -10.80 -22.41
CA HIS A 268 -12.60 -11.54 -22.93
C HIS A 268 -11.31 -11.05 -22.26
N PRO A 269 -10.31 -11.91 -22.00
CA PRO A 269 -9.06 -11.53 -21.30
C PRO A 269 -8.26 -10.41 -21.98
N LEU A 270 -8.37 -10.25 -23.29
CA LEU A 270 -7.75 -9.16 -24.05
C LEU A 270 -8.75 -8.05 -24.44
N GLY A 271 -9.89 -7.98 -23.73
CA GLY A 271 -10.92 -6.97 -23.95
C GLY A 271 -11.79 -7.19 -25.21
N PRO A 272 -12.54 -6.17 -25.64
CA PRO A 272 -12.49 -4.80 -25.11
C PRO A 272 -12.97 -4.68 -23.67
N PHE A 273 -12.35 -3.75 -22.93
CA PHE A 273 -12.71 -3.46 -21.55
C PHE A 273 -13.49 -2.16 -21.41
N ALA A 274 -14.46 -2.14 -20.50
CA ALA A 274 -15.17 -0.95 -20.07
C ALA A 274 -14.79 -0.61 -18.64
N LEU A 275 -14.71 0.69 -18.33
CA LEU A 275 -14.46 1.15 -16.96
C LEU A 275 -15.60 0.69 -16.04
N GLN A 276 -15.26 0.12 -14.88
CA GLN A 276 -16.25 -0.21 -13.86
C GLN A 276 -16.90 1.07 -13.31
N PRO A 277 -18.21 1.10 -13.03
CA PRO A 277 -18.87 2.31 -12.53
C PRO A 277 -18.37 2.80 -11.17
N SER A 278 -17.98 1.89 -10.28
CA SER A 278 -17.43 2.22 -8.96
C SER A 278 -15.90 2.11 -9.02
N ASN A 279 -15.23 3.24 -9.14
CA ASN A 279 -13.78 3.39 -9.12
C ASN A 279 -13.37 4.62 -8.31
N PRO A 280 -12.14 4.62 -7.71
CA PRO A 280 -11.20 3.52 -7.70
C PRO A 280 -11.75 2.31 -6.93
N PHE A 281 -11.29 1.11 -7.29
CA PHE A 281 -11.62 -0.14 -6.60
C PHE A 281 -10.98 -0.20 -5.22
N SER A 282 -9.70 0.14 -5.13
CA SER A 282 -8.92 0.21 -3.90
C SER A 282 -8.31 1.59 -3.76
N SER A 283 -8.59 2.28 -2.64
CA SER A 283 -8.07 3.63 -2.37
C SER A 283 -8.19 3.97 -0.89
N LYS A 284 -7.08 4.35 -0.29
CA LYS A 284 -7.02 4.74 1.13
C LYS A 284 -6.18 6.02 1.28
N PRO A 285 -6.76 7.20 0.98
CA PRO A 285 -6.00 8.46 0.96
C PRO A 285 -5.70 9.04 2.34
N GLY A 286 -6.37 8.56 3.41
CA GLY A 286 -6.23 9.08 4.77
C GLY A 286 -6.08 7.99 5.83
N GLY A 287 -6.16 8.38 7.10
CA GLY A 287 -5.89 7.51 8.26
C GLY A 287 -4.41 7.48 8.62
N PHE A 288 -3.99 6.50 9.41
CA PHE A 288 -2.62 6.36 9.91
C PHE A 288 -1.61 6.15 8.78
N CYS A 289 -1.94 5.32 7.79
CA CYS A 289 -1.10 5.00 6.64
C CYS A 289 -1.93 5.10 5.36
N ALA A 290 -1.47 5.84 4.39
CA ALA A 290 -2.17 6.08 3.13
C ALA A 290 -1.70 5.16 2.00
N GLY A 291 -2.37 5.24 0.84
CA GLY A 291 -2.11 4.42 -0.34
C GLY A 291 -3.10 3.26 -0.42
N ALA A 292 -2.90 2.32 -1.25
CA ALA A 292 -3.53 1.02 -1.49
C ALA A 292 -3.59 0.72 -3.00
N GLY A 293 -2.49 1.00 -3.69
CA GLY A 293 -2.33 0.71 -5.12
C GLY A 293 -1.34 -0.43 -5.39
N HIS A 294 -1.29 -0.85 -6.63
CA HIS A 294 -0.49 -1.94 -7.16
C HIS A 294 -0.66 -3.20 -6.32
N GLY A 295 -1.87 -3.69 -6.32
CA GLY A 295 -2.26 -4.83 -5.52
C GLY A 295 -2.73 -6.03 -6.32
N SER A 296 -2.94 -7.12 -5.62
CA SER A 296 -3.48 -8.38 -6.13
C SER A 296 -4.73 -8.79 -5.36
N THR A 297 -5.68 -9.42 -6.03
CA THR A 297 -6.93 -9.88 -5.44
C THR A 297 -7.12 -11.36 -5.62
N ILE A 298 -7.26 -12.10 -4.52
CA ILE A 298 -7.44 -13.54 -4.53
C ILE A 298 -8.68 -13.97 -3.76
N ALA A 299 -9.19 -15.16 -4.10
CA ALA A 299 -10.13 -15.87 -3.25
C ALA A 299 -9.37 -16.71 -2.20
N ASP A 300 -9.82 -16.67 -0.93
CA ASP A 300 -9.30 -17.54 0.11
C ASP A 300 -9.91 -18.96 0.00
N LYS A 301 -9.49 -19.87 0.89
CA LYS A 301 -9.98 -21.26 0.94
C LYS A 301 -11.48 -21.40 1.24
N TYR A 302 -12.14 -20.32 1.64
CA TYR A 302 -13.60 -20.28 1.88
C TYR A 302 -14.36 -19.59 0.75
N GLY A 303 -13.66 -18.99 -0.23
CA GLY A 303 -14.23 -18.22 -1.34
C GLY A 303 -14.42 -16.75 -1.05
N ASN A 304 -13.93 -16.21 0.07
CA ASN A 304 -13.90 -14.77 0.33
C ASN A 304 -12.75 -14.14 -0.45
N TYR A 305 -12.94 -12.91 -0.92
CA TYR A 305 -11.88 -12.18 -1.62
C TYR A 305 -11.06 -11.32 -0.65
N TRP A 306 -9.77 -11.28 -0.90
CA TRP A 306 -8.79 -10.45 -0.21
C TRP A 306 -7.95 -9.69 -1.21
N HIS A 307 -7.73 -8.42 -0.94
CA HIS A 307 -6.88 -7.54 -1.72
C HIS A 307 -5.64 -7.18 -0.90
N ALA A 308 -4.46 -7.51 -1.41
CA ALA A 308 -3.20 -7.05 -0.85
C ALA A 308 -2.69 -5.89 -1.71
N ALA A 309 -2.26 -4.79 -1.09
CA ALA A 309 -1.83 -3.60 -1.82
C ALA A 309 -0.70 -2.84 -1.13
N THR A 310 -0.03 -1.98 -1.87
CA THR A 310 1.05 -1.13 -1.40
C THR A 310 0.53 0.03 -0.57
N MET A 311 1.06 0.20 0.63
CA MET A 311 0.81 1.36 1.50
C MET A 311 2.07 2.23 1.60
N ARG A 312 1.90 3.53 1.55
CA ARG A 312 2.97 4.53 1.65
C ARG A 312 3.27 4.84 3.11
N ILE A 313 4.56 4.79 3.50
CA ILE A 313 5.00 5.04 4.87
C ILE A 313 5.56 6.45 5.04
N SER A 314 6.39 6.94 4.11
CA SER A 314 7.13 8.18 4.28
C SER A 314 6.82 9.21 3.21
N LYS A 315 6.79 10.49 3.60
CA LYS A 315 6.80 11.62 2.66
C LYS A 315 8.21 11.93 2.17
N GLY A 316 9.22 11.64 2.98
CA GLY A 316 10.61 11.93 2.66
C GLY A 316 11.22 10.96 1.66
N HIS A 317 10.68 9.75 1.56
CA HIS A 317 11.20 8.69 0.71
C HIS A 317 10.07 7.93 0.03
N ALA A 318 9.83 8.21 -1.25
CA ALA A 318 8.71 7.64 -2.01
C ALA A 318 8.72 6.10 -2.07
N MET A 319 9.88 5.47 -1.89
CA MET A 319 10.05 4.02 -1.95
C MET A 319 10.04 3.34 -0.57
N GLU A 320 9.76 4.06 0.50
CA GLU A 320 9.47 3.43 1.79
C GLU A 320 8.00 3.04 1.86
N ARG A 321 7.74 1.76 1.60
CA ARG A 321 6.39 1.21 1.44
C ARG A 321 6.18 -0.02 2.30
N ARG A 322 4.92 -0.35 2.60
CA ARG A 322 4.50 -1.54 3.34
C ARG A 322 3.32 -2.19 2.65
N VAL A 323 2.99 -3.39 3.08
CA VAL A 323 1.84 -4.14 2.58
C VAL A 323 0.64 -3.96 3.50
N GLY A 324 -0.50 -3.63 2.89
CA GLY A 324 -1.82 -3.72 3.51
C GLY A 324 -2.60 -4.92 2.98
N LEU A 325 -3.49 -5.46 3.82
CA LEU A 325 -4.44 -6.51 3.48
C LEU A 325 -5.85 -5.98 3.73
N PHE A 326 -6.74 -6.13 2.75
CA PHE A 326 -8.08 -5.57 2.79
C PHE A 326 -9.12 -6.62 2.37
N PRO A 327 -10.27 -6.71 3.08
CA PRO A 327 -11.40 -7.50 2.61
C PRO A 327 -11.93 -6.94 1.29
N ALA A 328 -12.19 -7.80 0.33
CA ALA A 328 -12.71 -7.44 -0.98
C ALA A 328 -13.87 -8.37 -1.38
N GLY A 329 -14.59 -8.01 -2.43
CA GLY A 329 -15.72 -8.82 -2.90
C GLY A 329 -16.32 -8.31 -4.21
N PHE A 330 -17.38 -8.97 -4.58
CA PHE A 330 -18.27 -8.57 -5.67
C PHE A 330 -19.67 -8.42 -5.11
N ASP A 331 -20.36 -7.36 -5.50
CA ASP A 331 -21.76 -7.16 -5.09
C ASP A 331 -22.74 -7.85 -6.06
N ASP A 332 -24.04 -7.75 -5.78
CA ASP A 332 -25.11 -8.39 -6.59
C ASP A 332 -25.17 -7.88 -8.05
N ASP A 333 -24.57 -6.73 -8.34
CA ASP A 333 -24.45 -6.19 -9.71
C ASP A 333 -23.08 -6.53 -10.33
N SER A 334 -22.32 -7.46 -9.74
CA SER A 334 -20.97 -7.85 -10.14
C SER A 334 -19.97 -6.67 -10.16
N VAL A 335 -20.15 -5.69 -9.27
CA VAL A 335 -19.19 -4.62 -9.03
C VAL A 335 -18.13 -5.12 -8.05
N MET A 336 -16.89 -5.12 -8.48
CA MET A 336 -15.75 -5.43 -7.63
C MET A 336 -15.51 -4.28 -6.65
N TYR A 337 -15.39 -4.58 -5.35
CA TYR A 337 -15.18 -3.58 -4.31
C TYR A 337 -14.16 -4.03 -3.27
N CYS A 338 -13.57 -3.06 -2.57
CA CYS A 338 -12.64 -3.27 -1.47
C CYS A 338 -13.11 -2.50 -0.23
N ASN A 339 -13.18 -3.17 0.93
CA ASN A 339 -13.53 -2.50 2.17
C ASN A 339 -12.28 -1.96 2.85
N GLN A 340 -12.10 -0.64 2.78
CA GLN A 340 -10.99 0.07 3.42
C GLN A 340 -11.45 1.01 4.55
N ASN A 341 -12.71 0.85 5.01
CA ASN A 341 -13.22 1.55 6.18
C ASN A 341 -12.43 1.15 7.43
N PHE A 342 -11.80 2.11 8.10
CA PHE A 342 -10.97 1.85 9.28
C PHE A 342 -9.84 0.83 9.05
N ALA A 343 -9.31 0.74 7.83
CA ALA A 343 -8.38 -0.32 7.45
C ALA A 343 -7.03 -0.30 8.19
N ASP A 344 -6.72 0.77 8.94
CA ASP A 344 -5.58 0.86 9.87
C ASP A 344 -5.89 0.32 11.27
N TYR A 345 -7.11 -0.14 11.52
CA TYR A 345 -7.55 -0.69 12.81
C TYR A 345 -7.49 -2.22 12.77
N PRO A 346 -7.50 -2.88 13.93
CA PRO A 346 -7.53 -4.34 13.97
C PRO A 346 -8.81 -4.93 13.35
N PHE A 347 -8.62 -5.80 12.36
CA PHE A 347 -9.70 -6.56 11.75
C PHE A 347 -9.59 -8.04 12.09
N ARG A 348 -10.72 -8.64 12.44
CA ARG A 348 -10.81 -10.09 12.63
C ARG A 348 -10.94 -10.78 11.29
N ILE A 349 -10.14 -11.83 11.07
CA ILE A 349 -10.37 -12.75 9.95
C ILE A 349 -11.44 -13.77 10.38
N PRO A 350 -12.62 -13.76 9.76
CA PRO A 350 -13.67 -14.70 10.09
C PRO A 350 -13.33 -16.14 9.66
N ASN A 351 -13.79 -17.13 10.42
CA ASN A 351 -13.72 -18.53 10.02
C ASN A 351 -14.95 -18.86 9.16
N GLY A 352 -14.78 -18.94 7.83
CA GLY A 352 -15.83 -19.24 6.86
C GLY A 352 -16.19 -18.04 5.98
N MET A 353 -17.32 -18.17 5.28
CA MET A 353 -17.81 -17.10 4.39
C MET A 353 -18.26 -15.88 5.19
N PHE A 354 -17.96 -14.69 4.66
CA PHE A 354 -18.40 -13.41 5.23
C PHE A 354 -18.68 -12.40 4.11
N ASP A 355 -19.43 -11.36 4.43
CA ASP A 355 -19.62 -10.21 3.55
C ASP A 355 -18.57 -9.15 3.89
N ALA A 356 -17.63 -8.93 2.96
CA ALA A 356 -16.55 -7.98 3.13
C ALA A 356 -17.03 -6.55 3.39
N ALA A 357 -18.17 -6.13 2.80
CA ALA A 357 -18.73 -4.78 2.99
C ALA A 357 -19.21 -4.51 4.42
N THR A 358 -19.53 -5.56 5.18
CA THR A 358 -20.06 -5.45 6.55
C THR A 358 -18.99 -5.53 7.64
N LEU A 359 -17.75 -5.88 7.29
CA LEU A 359 -16.68 -5.97 8.29
C LEU A 359 -16.40 -4.60 8.92
N GLN A 360 -16.22 -4.62 10.24
CA GLN A 360 -15.92 -3.45 11.06
C GLN A 360 -14.65 -3.74 11.88
N PRO A 361 -13.95 -2.70 12.36
CA PRO A 361 -12.82 -2.89 13.25
C PRO A 361 -13.24 -3.63 14.53
N GLU A 362 -12.41 -4.56 14.98
CA GLU A 362 -12.66 -5.35 16.19
C GLU A 362 -12.56 -4.50 17.45
N TRP A 363 -11.62 -3.55 17.48
CA TRP A 363 -11.38 -2.64 18.59
C TRP A 363 -11.07 -1.23 18.09
N MET A 364 -11.39 -0.24 18.96
CA MET A 364 -11.13 1.17 18.68
C MET A 364 -9.78 1.61 19.24
N LEU A 365 -9.24 2.71 18.71
CA LEU A 365 -7.98 3.30 19.13
C LEU A 365 -8.15 4.06 20.47
N LEU A 366 -7.39 3.66 21.49
CA LEU A 366 -7.39 4.27 22.82
C LEU A 366 -6.31 5.35 23.00
N SER A 367 -5.24 5.29 22.19
CA SER A 367 -4.03 6.12 22.36
C SER A 367 -4.08 7.47 21.67
N TYR A 368 -5.08 7.75 20.81
CA TYR A 368 -5.12 8.98 20.02
C TYR A 368 -5.01 10.24 20.89
N LYS A 369 -3.95 11.04 20.64
CA LYS A 369 -3.63 12.29 21.35
C LYS A 369 -3.58 12.18 22.89
N LYS A 370 -3.35 10.99 23.41
CA LYS A 370 -3.13 10.81 24.84
C LYS A 370 -1.79 11.41 25.29
N PRO A 371 -1.67 11.81 26.57
CA PRO A 371 -0.42 12.34 27.12
C PRO A 371 0.73 11.34 26.95
N VAL A 372 1.89 11.84 26.50
CA VAL A 372 3.10 11.05 26.28
C VAL A 372 4.24 11.59 27.11
N ALA A 373 4.96 10.69 27.79
CA ALA A 373 6.23 10.96 28.45
C ALA A 373 7.35 10.21 27.72
N VAL A 374 8.53 10.81 27.63
CA VAL A 374 9.69 10.24 26.91
C VAL A 374 10.94 10.32 27.77
N SER A 375 11.89 9.40 27.56
CA SER A 375 13.19 9.38 28.23
C SER A 375 14.09 10.55 27.82
N SER A 376 14.00 10.95 26.55
CA SER A 376 14.80 12.01 25.94
C SER A 376 14.12 12.53 24.66
N GLY A 377 14.65 13.60 24.10
CA GLY A 377 14.09 14.21 22.91
C GLY A 377 12.82 15.03 23.18
N THR A 378 12.19 15.48 22.10
CA THR A 378 10.97 16.28 22.11
C THR A 378 9.91 15.63 21.22
N ASN A 379 8.70 16.21 21.20
CA ASN A 379 7.61 15.78 20.28
C ASN A 379 7.15 14.31 20.48
N GLY A 380 7.17 13.78 21.72
CA GLY A 380 6.66 12.42 21.99
C GLY A 380 5.22 12.20 21.53
N ASN A 381 4.42 13.26 21.44
CA ASN A 381 3.03 13.22 20.97
C ASN A 381 2.87 12.81 19.50
N THR A 382 3.92 12.91 18.67
CA THR A 382 3.88 12.39 17.29
C THR A 382 3.78 10.87 17.21
N ALA A 383 4.05 10.16 18.30
CA ALA A 383 3.82 8.71 18.37
C ALA A 383 2.34 8.32 18.59
N VAL A 384 1.43 9.29 18.77
CA VAL A 384 -0.01 9.08 19.02
C VAL A 384 -0.91 10.04 18.23
N ASP A 385 -0.42 10.64 17.14
CA ASP A 385 -1.14 11.62 16.32
C ASP A 385 -1.85 11.02 15.10
N GLU A 386 -1.67 9.71 14.86
CA GLU A 386 -2.23 8.97 13.71
C GLU A 386 -1.71 9.44 12.34
N ASP A 387 -0.45 9.86 12.31
CA ASP A 387 0.30 10.12 11.06
C ASP A 387 1.61 9.31 11.06
N ILE A 388 1.67 8.24 10.28
CA ILE A 388 2.87 7.39 10.17
C ILE A 388 4.10 8.15 9.62
N CYS A 389 3.88 9.30 8.99
CA CYS A 389 4.93 10.15 8.42
C CYS A 389 5.55 11.12 9.44
N THR A 390 5.08 11.10 10.69
CA THR A 390 5.67 11.82 11.82
C THR A 390 6.18 10.84 12.87
N TRP A 391 7.18 11.21 13.65
CA TRP A 391 7.72 10.33 14.69
C TRP A 391 8.39 11.09 15.84
N TRP A 392 8.37 10.46 17.01
CA TRP A 392 9.27 10.81 18.09
C TRP A 392 10.63 10.16 17.85
N SER A 393 11.71 10.89 18.14
CA SER A 393 13.09 10.41 18.10
C SER A 393 13.76 10.61 19.45
N ALA A 394 14.38 9.56 20.00
CA ALA A 394 15.26 9.69 21.15
C ALA A 394 16.52 10.48 20.79
N GLU A 395 17.20 11.09 21.78
CA GLU A 395 18.42 11.89 21.55
C GLU A 395 19.66 11.06 21.25
N SER A 396 19.63 9.77 21.54
CA SER A 396 20.77 8.87 21.28
C SER A 396 20.32 7.45 20.96
N ALA A 397 21.22 6.68 20.34
CA ALA A 397 21.02 5.27 20.06
C ALA A 397 21.27 4.34 21.26
N ALA A 398 21.46 4.91 22.47
CA ALA A 398 21.69 4.10 23.67
C ALA A 398 20.44 3.27 24.01
N SER A 399 20.65 1.99 24.30
CA SER A 399 19.57 1.11 24.78
C SER A 399 18.94 1.67 26.08
N GLY A 400 17.65 1.42 26.26
CA GLY A 400 16.90 1.90 27.42
C GLY A 400 16.20 3.24 27.19
N GLN A 401 16.23 3.80 25.98
CA GLN A 401 15.35 4.92 25.62
C GLN A 401 13.90 4.45 25.61
N TRP A 402 12.98 5.26 26.11
CA TRP A 402 11.58 4.85 26.23
C TRP A 402 10.58 5.97 25.90
N LEU A 403 9.39 5.54 25.53
CA LEU A 403 8.19 6.34 25.34
C LEU A 403 7.04 5.69 26.13
N THR A 404 6.29 6.48 26.89
CA THR A 404 5.14 6.03 27.69
C THR A 404 3.89 6.82 27.30
N VAL A 405 2.80 6.12 26.99
CA VAL A 405 1.47 6.70 26.79
C VAL A 405 0.65 6.54 28.07
N ASP A 406 0.02 7.62 28.54
CA ASP A 406 -0.96 7.63 29.64
C ASP A 406 -2.38 7.61 29.05
N LEU A 407 -3.10 6.52 29.15
CA LEU A 407 -4.50 6.39 28.72
C LEU A 407 -5.47 7.17 29.63
N GLU A 408 -4.95 7.89 30.65
CA GLU A 408 -5.68 8.72 31.65
C GLU A 408 -6.59 7.93 32.59
N LYS A 409 -6.94 6.71 32.24
CA LYS A 409 -7.73 5.76 33.03
C LYS A 409 -7.25 4.34 32.77
N VAL A 410 -7.56 3.42 33.67
CA VAL A 410 -7.38 2.00 33.43
C VAL A 410 -8.33 1.59 32.31
N SER A 411 -7.78 1.02 31.25
CA SER A 411 -8.49 0.64 30.02
C SER A 411 -8.31 -0.85 29.72
N ASP A 412 -9.27 -1.44 29.02
CA ASP A 412 -9.23 -2.80 28.52
C ASP A 412 -8.47 -2.84 27.19
N ILE A 413 -7.17 -3.08 27.25
CA ILE A 413 -6.27 -3.12 26.09
C ILE A 413 -6.38 -4.50 25.44
N ARG A 414 -6.65 -4.54 24.16
CA ARG A 414 -6.83 -5.75 23.36
C ARG A 414 -5.74 -5.99 22.33
N ALA A 415 -5.16 -4.92 21.82
CA ALA A 415 -4.01 -5.02 20.92
C ALA A 415 -3.11 -3.80 21.02
N ILE A 416 -1.85 -3.97 20.67
CA ILE A 416 -0.86 -2.89 20.55
C ILE A 416 -0.17 -3.06 19.19
N GLN A 417 -0.07 -1.96 18.43
CA GLN A 417 0.77 -1.87 17.26
C GLN A 417 1.91 -0.87 17.49
N VAL A 418 3.14 -1.31 17.24
CA VAL A 418 4.35 -0.51 17.33
C VAL A 418 4.86 -0.25 15.92
N ASN A 419 4.97 1.02 15.52
CA ASN A 419 5.54 1.41 14.24
C ASN A 419 6.85 2.15 14.47
N LEU A 420 7.95 1.57 13.98
CA LEU A 420 9.29 2.13 14.06
C LEU A 420 9.60 2.84 12.73
N ALA A 421 10.10 4.07 12.80
CA ALA A 421 10.52 4.85 11.64
C ALA A 421 12.02 4.70 11.39
N ASP A 422 12.39 4.67 10.10
CA ASP A 422 13.77 4.80 9.64
C ASP A 422 13.96 6.21 9.08
N GLU A 423 15.04 6.89 9.48
CA GLU A 423 15.35 8.25 9.02
C GLU A 423 16.86 8.42 8.90
N ASP A 424 17.28 9.04 7.81
CA ASP A 424 18.67 9.39 7.53
C ASP A 424 19.65 8.20 7.66
N LEU A 425 19.16 6.98 7.42
CA LEU A 425 20.00 5.80 7.47
C LEU A 425 20.87 5.75 6.21
N ILE A 426 22.18 5.87 6.41
CA ILE A 426 23.18 5.72 5.36
C ILE A 426 24.15 4.64 5.81
N VAL A 427 24.23 3.57 5.02
CA VAL A 427 25.16 2.46 5.24
C VAL A 427 26.11 2.38 4.05
N ASP A 428 27.39 2.26 4.32
CA ASP A 428 28.40 2.07 3.29
C ASP A 428 28.64 0.57 3.06
N PHE A 429 28.36 0.14 1.84
CA PHE A 429 28.61 -1.23 1.42
C PHE A 429 29.87 -1.29 0.54
N PRO A 430 30.66 -2.38 0.60
CA PRO A 430 31.74 -2.60 -0.35
C PRO A 430 31.24 -2.62 -1.80
N ALA A 431 31.99 -2.04 -2.73
CA ALA A 431 31.58 -1.93 -4.13
C ALA A 431 31.35 -3.27 -4.85
N ASP A 432 31.90 -4.35 -4.33
CA ASP A 432 31.74 -5.73 -4.79
C ASP A 432 30.51 -6.44 -4.17
N SER A 433 29.82 -5.79 -3.21
CA SER A 433 28.57 -6.29 -2.62
C SER A 433 27.39 -6.17 -3.58
N TYR A 434 27.55 -5.46 -4.69
CA TYR A 434 26.50 -5.23 -5.68
C TYR A 434 26.78 -6.07 -6.92
N GLY A 435 25.84 -6.91 -7.32
CA GLY A 435 25.87 -7.52 -8.64
C GLY A 435 25.79 -6.44 -9.74
N ASP A 436 26.18 -6.76 -10.96
CA ASP A 436 26.21 -5.83 -12.11
C ASP A 436 24.86 -5.10 -12.33
N ASP A 437 23.75 -5.71 -11.96
CA ASP A 437 22.39 -5.20 -12.10
C ASP A 437 21.99 -4.24 -10.98
N ARG A 438 22.75 -4.15 -9.89
CA ARG A 438 22.40 -3.45 -8.64
C ARG A 438 23.40 -2.38 -8.23
N LYS A 439 24.07 -1.77 -9.17
CA LYS A 439 25.08 -0.72 -8.93
C LYS A 439 24.56 0.48 -8.11
N THR A 440 23.25 0.67 -8.04
CA THR A 440 22.62 1.79 -7.34
C THR A 440 21.80 1.37 -6.13
N ARG A 441 21.55 0.07 -5.94
CA ARG A 441 20.66 -0.45 -4.89
C ARG A 441 21.20 -1.76 -4.32
N HIS A 442 21.18 -1.87 -3.00
CA HIS A 442 21.54 -3.08 -2.26
C HIS A 442 20.34 -3.55 -1.43
N ILE A 443 20.00 -4.84 -1.53
CA ILE A 443 19.02 -5.49 -0.68
C ILE A 443 19.77 -6.20 0.44
N GLU A 444 19.42 -5.89 1.70
CA GLU A 444 20.01 -6.56 2.85
C GLU A 444 19.47 -7.99 2.96
N LEU A 445 20.36 -8.95 2.89
CA LEU A 445 20.03 -10.37 2.95
C LEU A 445 20.04 -10.92 4.38
N GLU A 446 20.89 -10.34 5.23
CA GLU A 446 20.97 -10.75 6.63
C GLU A 446 19.85 -10.13 7.45
N PRO A 447 19.21 -10.89 8.34
CA PRO A 447 18.15 -10.40 9.20
C PRO A 447 18.61 -9.22 10.07
N GLN A 448 17.91 -8.10 10.01
CA GLN A 448 18.18 -6.91 10.81
C GLN A 448 17.23 -6.86 12.00
N ILE A 449 17.72 -7.21 13.18
CA ILE A 449 16.91 -7.44 14.37
C ILE A 449 16.61 -6.13 15.10
N SER A 450 15.32 -5.85 15.31
CA SER A 450 14.85 -4.79 16.22
C SER A 450 14.60 -5.38 17.60
N ASN A 451 15.23 -4.81 18.63
CA ASN A 451 15.02 -5.23 20.01
C ASN A 451 14.26 -4.15 20.78
N TYR A 452 13.17 -4.52 21.43
CA TYR A 452 12.43 -3.64 22.34
C TYR A 452 11.53 -4.44 23.27
N THR A 453 11.05 -3.79 24.34
CA THR A 453 10.04 -4.34 25.27
C THR A 453 8.79 -3.47 25.30
N LEU A 454 7.65 -4.10 25.56
CA LEU A 454 6.41 -3.45 25.95
C LEU A 454 6.11 -3.77 27.40
N GLU A 455 5.79 -2.74 28.16
CA GLU A 455 5.46 -2.83 29.58
C GLU A 455 4.16 -2.06 29.87
N ILE A 456 3.43 -2.49 30.88
CA ILE A 456 2.20 -1.81 31.33
C ILE A 456 2.27 -1.48 32.82
N SER A 457 1.52 -0.46 33.21
CA SER A 457 1.41 -0.05 34.60
C SER A 457 0.07 0.62 34.90
N ASN A 458 -0.33 0.63 36.18
CA ASN A 458 -1.49 1.39 36.64
C ASN A 458 -1.09 2.66 37.44
N ASP A 459 0.17 2.76 37.84
CA ASP A 459 0.68 3.84 38.73
C ASP A 459 1.94 4.53 38.18
N ALA A 460 2.44 4.13 36.99
CA ALA A 460 3.68 4.59 36.37
C ALA A 460 4.96 4.32 37.19
N VAL A 461 4.87 3.51 38.26
CA VAL A 461 5.97 3.14 39.14
C VAL A 461 6.25 1.65 39.07
N ASN A 462 5.22 0.85 39.21
CA ASN A 462 5.30 -0.61 39.14
C ASN A 462 4.94 -1.08 37.70
N TRP A 463 5.95 -1.62 37.02
CA TRP A 463 5.82 -2.03 35.61
C TRP A 463 5.76 -3.55 35.50
N MET A 464 4.87 -4.04 34.66
CA MET A 464 4.76 -5.45 34.31
C MET A 464 5.16 -5.59 32.83
N LEU A 465 6.14 -6.47 32.58
CA LEU A 465 6.56 -6.81 31.22
C LEU A 465 5.42 -7.53 30.50
N LEU A 466 5.10 -7.06 29.30
CA LEU A 466 4.06 -7.61 28.44
C LEU A 466 4.66 -8.38 27.27
N GLU A 467 5.61 -7.75 26.55
CA GLU A 467 6.29 -8.35 25.41
C GLU A 467 7.80 -8.09 25.45
N THR A 468 8.56 -9.06 24.95
CA THR A 468 9.97 -8.90 24.59
C THR A 468 10.12 -9.23 23.11
N VAL A 469 10.53 -8.26 22.31
CA VAL A 469 10.67 -8.39 20.87
C VAL A 469 12.15 -8.44 20.51
N SER A 470 12.54 -9.46 19.75
CA SER A 470 13.89 -9.63 19.20
C SER A 470 13.74 -10.36 17.85
N ARG A 471 13.38 -9.60 16.82
CA ARG A 471 13.15 -10.11 15.47
C ARG A 471 13.20 -8.99 14.43
N GLU A 472 13.21 -9.34 13.16
CA GLU A 472 12.91 -8.36 12.11
C GLU A 472 11.50 -7.85 12.31
N CYS A 473 11.38 -6.56 12.58
CA CYS A 473 10.09 -5.94 12.88
C CYS A 473 10.16 -4.43 12.70
N SER A 474 9.23 -3.88 11.93
CA SER A 474 9.00 -2.44 11.83
C SER A 474 7.59 -2.05 12.26
N ASN A 475 6.63 -2.94 12.05
CA ASN A 475 5.20 -2.73 12.30
C ASN A 475 4.68 -3.87 13.18
N GLY A 476 5.22 -4.00 14.42
CA GLY A 476 4.90 -5.09 15.33
C GLY A 476 3.46 -5.03 15.82
N TYR A 477 2.72 -6.12 15.69
CA TYR A 477 1.33 -6.23 16.14
C TYR A 477 1.15 -7.35 17.15
N PHE A 478 0.62 -7.00 18.32
CA PHE A 478 0.45 -7.88 19.49
C PHE A 478 -1.02 -7.89 19.92
N GLU A 479 -1.64 -9.07 19.94
CA GLU A 479 -3.04 -9.28 20.33
C GLU A 479 -3.13 -9.95 21.70
N TYR A 480 -4.00 -9.46 22.56
CA TYR A 480 -4.28 -9.97 23.92
C TYR A 480 -5.71 -10.48 23.98
N GLU A 481 -5.92 -11.78 23.75
CA GLU A 481 -7.25 -12.42 23.62
C GLU A 481 -8.17 -12.11 24.81
N ASN A 482 -7.64 -12.17 26.04
CA ASN A 482 -8.40 -11.91 27.26
C ASN A 482 -8.38 -10.42 27.68
N GLY A 483 -7.67 -9.57 26.93
CA GLY A 483 -7.40 -8.21 27.30
C GLY A 483 -6.44 -8.07 28.48
N VAL A 484 -5.84 -6.90 28.61
CA VAL A 484 -5.03 -6.51 29.76
C VAL A 484 -5.52 -5.17 30.30
N GLN A 485 -5.59 -5.04 31.64
CA GLN A 485 -6.08 -3.84 32.27
C GLN A 485 -4.91 -2.94 32.67
N ALA A 486 -4.74 -1.81 31.98
CA ALA A 486 -3.67 -0.87 32.29
C ALA A 486 -4.06 0.58 31.97
N ARG A 487 -3.42 1.52 32.69
CA ARG A 487 -3.47 2.94 32.39
C ARG A 487 -2.29 3.39 31.53
N TYR A 488 -1.11 2.84 31.77
CA TYR A 488 0.12 3.24 31.10
C TYR A 488 0.65 2.10 30.24
N VAL A 489 1.13 2.45 29.05
CA VAL A 489 1.85 1.55 28.15
C VAL A 489 3.20 2.18 27.83
N ARG A 490 4.29 1.45 28.03
CA ARG A 490 5.66 1.88 27.75
C ARG A 490 6.30 0.99 26.69
N LEU A 491 6.92 1.63 25.73
CA LEU A 491 7.87 1.02 24.79
C LEU A 491 9.28 1.40 25.26
N THR A 492 10.16 0.40 25.45
CA THR A 492 11.57 0.61 25.78
C THR A 492 12.43 -0.02 24.69
N GLY A 493 13.28 0.77 24.03
CA GLY A 493 14.17 0.31 22.95
C GLY A 493 15.42 -0.37 23.48
N GLY A 494 15.78 -1.47 22.82
CA GLY A 494 17.09 -2.12 22.92
C GLY A 494 18.02 -1.71 21.77
N GLU A 495 18.80 -2.65 21.28
CA GLU A 495 19.59 -2.45 20.06
C GLU A 495 18.68 -2.49 18.82
N LEU A 496 18.87 -1.52 17.93
CA LEU A 496 18.15 -1.41 16.68
C LEU A 496 19.08 -1.64 15.48
N PRO A 497 18.55 -2.00 14.30
CA PRO A 497 19.34 -2.21 13.10
C PRO A 497 20.30 -1.05 12.83
N TYR A 498 21.54 -1.38 12.47
CA TYR A 498 22.62 -0.42 12.17
C TYR A 498 22.93 0.60 13.29
N GLY A 499 22.56 0.30 14.54
CA GLY A 499 22.77 1.20 15.66
C GLY A 499 21.94 2.49 15.59
N GLN A 500 20.78 2.43 14.95
CA GLN A 500 19.88 3.58 14.82
C GLN A 500 19.32 4.04 16.18
N THR A 501 19.00 5.31 16.25
CA THR A 501 18.23 5.90 17.34
C THR A 501 16.81 5.36 17.34
N LEU A 502 16.23 5.14 18.51
CA LEU A 502 14.83 4.74 18.62
C LEU A 502 13.93 5.86 18.09
N ARG A 503 13.17 5.53 17.03
CA ARG A 503 12.16 6.41 16.43
C ARG A 503 10.83 5.69 16.37
N VAL A 504 9.77 6.33 16.87
CA VAL A 504 8.44 5.75 16.97
C VAL A 504 7.44 6.65 16.25
N SER A 505 6.93 6.19 15.10
CA SER A 505 5.86 6.85 14.34
C SER A 505 4.46 6.45 14.83
N GLY A 506 4.33 5.36 15.58
CA GLY A 506 3.06 4.98 16.17
C GLY A 506 3.21 4.00 17.32
N LEU A 507 2.76 4.37 18.51
CA LEU A 507 2.45 3.45 19.61
C LEU A 507 0.92 3.42 19.73
N ARG A 508 0.31 2.57 18.92
CA ARG A 508 -1.13 2.49 18.75
C ARG A 508 -1.70 1.42 19.66
N ILE A 509 -2.56 1.83 20.58
CA ILE A 509 -3.15 0.98 21.62
C ILE A 509 -4.63 0.84 21.32
N PHE A 510 -5.10 -0.38 21.11
CA PHE A 510 -6.48 -0.68 20.75
C PHE A 510 -7.19 -1.44 21.86
N GLY A 511 -8.50 -1.20 21.98
CA GLY A 511 -9.30 -1.87 22.97
C GLY A 511 -10.75 -1.40 22.99
N ASN A 512 -11.40 -1.65 24.14
CA ASN A 512 -12.79 -1.26 24.35
C ASN A 512 -12.85 -0.02 25.24
N GLY A 513 -13.33 1.08 24.70
CA GLY A 513 -13.67 2.25 25.50
C GLY A 513 -14.88 1.97 26.41
N CYS A 514 -15.00 2.73 27.49
CA CYS A 514 -16.06 2.58 28.47
C CYS A 514 -17.00 3.80 28.56
N GLY A 515 -16.91 4.73 27.60
CA GLY A 515 -17.71 5.93 27.52
C GLY A 515 -18.81 5.87 26.45
N GLU A 516 -19.32 7.03 26.06
CA GLU A 516 -20.32 7.18 25.02
C GLU A 516 -19.68 7.31 23.64
N ARG A 517 -20.33 6.72 22.64
CA ARG A 517 -20.01 6.96 21.24
C ARG A 517 -20.26 8.43 20.88
N PRO A 518 -19.60 8.98 19.85
CA PRO A 518 -19.90 10.34 19.42
C PRO A 518 -21.33 10.44 18.88
N ALA A 519 -21.90 11.65 18.92
CA ALA A 519 -23.17 11.92 18.28
C ALA A 519 -23.03 11.84 16.76
N GLN A 520 -24.13 11.57 16.06
CA GLN A 520 -24.17 11.64 14.61
C GLN A 520 -23.92 13.09 14.15
N THR A 521 -23.01 13.26 13.19
CA THR A 521 -22.75 14.56 12.57
C THR A 521 -23.73 14.84 11.42
N LYS A 522 -23.93 16.12 11.08
CA LYS A 522 -24.65 16.55 9.88
C LYS A 522 -23.68 16.96 8.82
N ALA A 523 -23.71 16.28 7.69
CA ALA A 523 -22.84 16.55 6.56
C ALA A 523 -23.56 17.29 5.42
N THR A 524 -22.79 18.03 4.66
CA THR A 524 -23.18 18.63 3.38
C THR A 524 -22.09 18.33 2.35
N ALA A 525 -22.48 18.18 1.08
CA ALA A 525 -21.54 17.90 0.01
C ALA A 525 -21.94 18.68 -1.24
N VAL A 526 -20.97 19.32 -1.88
CA VAL A 526 -21.18 20.13 -3.08
C VAL A 526 -20.10 19.81 -4.10
N ARG A 527 -20.50 19.49 -5.31
CA ARG A 527 -19.58 19.32 -6.44
C ARG A 527 -19.07 20.70 -6.89
N ILE A 528 -17.76 20.85 -6.99
CA ILE A 528 -17.10 22.11 -7.38
C ILE A 528 -16.40 22.04 -8.74
N GLY A 529 -16.42 20.87 -9.36
CA GLY A 529 -15.83 20.62 -10.68
C GLY A 529 -16.22 19.22 -11.17
N ASP A 530 -15.77 18.88 -12.38
CA ASP A 530 -16.06 17.54 -12.96
C ASP A 530 -15.52 16.40 -12.10
N LEU A 531 -14.40 16.61 -11.42
CA LEU A 531 -13.65 15.61 -10.66
C LEU A 531 -13.56 15.94 -9.16
N ASP A 532 -14.13 17.06 -8.73
CA ASP A 532 -13.91 17.61 -7.40
C ASP A 532 -15.23 17.88 -6.66
N ALA A 533 -15.24 17.61 -5.36
CA ALA A 533 -16.31 17.98 -4.44
C ALA A 533 -15.75 18.40 -3.09
N ILE A 534 -16.50 19.24 -2.37
CA ILE A 534 -16.21 19.57 -0.98
C ILE A 534 -17.28 18.93 -0.10
N VAL A 535 -16.83 18.17 0.88
CA VAL A 535 -17.66 17.57 1.94
C VAL A 535 -17.36 18.29 3.24
N ARG A 536 -18.39 18.81 3.91
CA ARG A 536 -18.30 19.49 5.21
C ARG A 536 -19.25 18.86 6.20
N TRP A 537 -18.89 18.88 7.48
CA TRP A 537 -19.76 18.39 8.55
C TRP A 537 -19.64 19.22 9.83
N GLU A 538 -20.69 19.13 10.65
CA GLU A 538 -20.72 19.79 11.94
C GLU A 538 -19.73 19.12 12.92
N PRO A 539 -18.96 19.89 13.70
CA PRO A 539 -18.10 19.34 14.75
C PRO A 539 -18.90 18.54 15.79
N VAL A 540 -18.33 17.43 16.24
CA VAL A 540 -18.89 16.61 17.32
C VAL A 540 -17.90 16.60 18.47
N SER A 541 -18.32 17.07 19.65
CA SER A 541 -17.42 17.42 20.77
C SER A 541 -16.58 16.27 21.33
N ASN A 542 -17.03 15.02 21.19
CA ASN A 542 -16.35 13.83 21.67
C ASN A 542 -15.89 12.91 20.56
N ALA A 543 -15.88 13.37 19.29
CA ALA A 543 -15.32 12.61 18.18
C ALA A 543 -13.78 12.75 18.18
N GLN A 544 -13.09 11.65 17.96
CA GLN A 544 -11.65 11.62 17.65
C GLN A 544 -11.40 11.88 16.16
N GLY A 545 -12.35 11.47 15.31
CA GLY A 545 -12.24 11.65 13.87
C GLY A 545 -13.53 11.29 13.16
N PHE A 546 -13.44 11.31 11.83
CA PHE A 546 -14.55 11.04 10.93
C PHE A 546 -14.10 10.13 9.78
N ASN A 547 -15.02 9.27 9.33
CA ASN A 547 -14.81 8.47 8.14
C ASN A 547 -15.79 8.92 7.05
N VAL A 548 -15.27 9.56 6.02
CA VAL A 548 -16.05 10.02 4.87
C VAL A 548 -16.14 8.87 3.88
N ARG A 549 -17.31 8.21 3.84
CA ARG A 549 -17.61 7.16 2.87
C ARG A 549 -18.34 7.74 1.67
N TYR A 550 -18.00 7.29 0.48
CA TYR A 550 -18.68 7.72 -0.73
C TYR A 550 -18.74 6.61 -1.79
N GLY A 551 -19.68 6.74 -2.72
CA GLY A 551 -19.86 5.75 -3.76
C GLY A 551 -21.04 6.07 -4.67
N ILE A 552 -21.37 5.15 -5.57
CA ILE A 552 -22.28 5.37 -6.70
C ILE A 552 -23.77 5.17 -6.36
N ALA A 553 -24.08 4.57 -5.21
CA ALA A 553 -25.42 4.35 -4.70
C ALA A 553 -25.45 4.45 -3.17
N PRO A 554 -26.62 4.66 -2.54
CA PRO A 554 -26.74 4.77 -1.07
C PRO A 554 -26.21 3.55 -0.30
N ASP A 555 -26.27 2.39 -0.89
CA ASP A 555 -25.84 1.08 -0.38
C ASP A 555 -24.48 0.64 -0.96
N LYS A 556 -23.86 1.42 -1.84
CA LYS A 556 -22.57 1.15 -2.49
C LYS A 556 -21.55 2.26 -2.19
N LEU A 557 -21.31 2.52 -0.91
CA LEU A 557 -20.33 3.50 -0.43
C LEU A 557 -18.97 2.79 -0.19
N TYR A 558 -18.36 2.29 -1.27
CA TYR A 558 -17.18 1.44 -1.18
C TYR A 558 -15.86 2.20 -0.99
N MET A 559 -15.82 3.50 -1.29
CA MET A 559 -14.66 4.35 -1.08
C MET A 559 -14.73 5.04 0.26
N SER A 560 -13.58 5.24 0.91
CA SER A 560 -13.53 5.92 2.21
C SER A 560 -12.30 6.81 2.35
N TRP A 561 -12.47 7.84 3.20
CA TRP A 561 -11.40 8.75 3.61
C TRP A 561 -11.49 8.98 5.12
N LEU A 562 -10.64 8.30 5.87
CA LEU A 562 -10.54 8.46 7.32
C LEU A 562 -9.73 9.70 7.65
N VAL A 563 -10.26 10.57 8.52
CA VAL A 563 -9.63 11.85 8.88
C VAL A 563 -9.74 12.14 10.37
N TYR A 564 -8.77 12.90 10.87
CA TYR A 564 -8.70 13.37 12.24
C TYR A 564 -8.66 14.92 12.25
N ASP A 565 -9.23 15.54 13.30
CA ASP A 565 -9.13 16.98 13.59
C ASP A 565 -9.59 17.96 12.51
N ILE A 566 -10.28 17.51 11.49
CA ILE A 566 -10.83 18.36 10.44
C ILE A 566 -12.33 18.15 10.28
N ASN A 567 -13.02 19.14 9.73
CA ASN A 567 -14.46 19.09 9.46
C ASN A 567 -14.78 19.35 7.98
N GLU A 568 -13.79 19.21 7.12
CA GLU A 568 -13.92 19.36 5.68
C GLU A 568 -12.92 18.45 4.97
N VAL A 569 -13.34 17.82 3.88
CA VAL A 569 -12.48 17.13 2.92
C VAL A 569 -12.82 17.59 1.52
N LYS A 570 -11.80 17.88 0.73
CA LYS A 570 -11.95 18.00 -0.72
C LYS A 570 -11.71 16.64 -1.37
N LEU A 571 -12.77 16.04 -1.88
CA LEU A 571 -12.70 14.83 -2.69
C LEU A 571 -12.28 15.22 -4.10
N SER A 572 -11.06 14.91 -4.50
CA SER A 572 -10.52 15.22 -5.83
C SER A 572 -10.32 13.98 -6.69
N THR A 573 -10.86 12.86 -6.26
CA THR A 573 -10.70 11.52 -6.88
C THR A 573 -11.96 11.04 -7.60
N LEU A 574 -12.91 11.93 -7.87
CA LEU A 574 -14.19 11.58 -8.49
C LEU A 574 -14.05 11.35 -10.00
N MET A 575 -15.01 10.59 -10.56
CA MET A 575 -15.11 10.40 -12.01
C MET A 575 -16.05 11.43 -12.62
N LYS A 576 -15.70 11.87 -13.83
CA LYS A 576 -16.49 12.82 -14.61
C LYS A 576 -17.84 12.22 -14.99
N GLY A 577 -18.90 12.99 -14.73
CA GLY A 577 -20.27 12.59 -15.08
C GLY A 577 -20.89 11.53 -14.19
N GLN A 578 -20.16 10.99 -13.19
CA GLN A 578 -20.67 10.02 -12.23
C GLN A 578 -21.40 10.72 -11.07
N SER A 579 -22.60 10.25 -10.72
CA SER A 579 -23.31 10.66 -9.51
C SER A 579 -22.74 9.96 -8.29
N TYR A 580 -22.69 10.66 -7.15
CA TYR A 580 -22.18 10.10 -5.90
C TYR A 580 -23.13 10.33 -4.72
N TYR A 581 -23.06 9.41 -3.76
CA TYR A 581 -23.65 9.49 -2.45
C TYR A 581 -22.53 9.52 -1.41
N ILE A 582 -22.75 10.23 -0.31
CA ILE A 582 -21.76 10.48 0.73
C ILE A 582 -22.37 10.22 2.10
N CYS A 583 -21.59 9.63 2.99
CA CYS A 583 -21.90 9.44 4.39
C CYS A 583 -20.69 9.82 5.23
N VAL A 584 -20.87 10.56 6.31
CA VAL A 584 -19.81 10.91 7.24
C VAL A 584 -20.09 10.27 8.59
N ASP A 585 -19.34 9.23 8.92
CA ASP A 585 -19.41 8.56 10.20
C ASP A 585 -18.51 9.29 11.21
N SER A 586 -18.97 9.47 12.44
CA SER A 586 -18.15 9.98 13.54
C SER A 586 -17.66 8.82 14.41
N PHE A 587 -16.47 8.89 14.97
CA PHE A 587 -15.94 7.83 15.84
C PHE A 587 -15.08 8.37 16.98
N ASN A 588 -14.95 7.55 18.02
CA ASN A 588 -14.03 7.73 19.14
C ASN A 588 -13.61 6.37 19.72
N GLU A 589 -12.88 6.38 20.86
CA GLU A 589 -12.46 5.16 21.56
C GLU A 589 -13.60 4.22 21.99
N ASN A 590 -14.87 4.69 21.97
CA ASN A 590 -16.05 3.95 22.41
C ASN A 590 -16.86 3.38 21.24
N GLY A 591 -16.49 3.69 20.00
CA GLY A 591 -17.10 3.14 18.79
C GLY A 591 -17.45 4.15 17.71
N ILE A 592 -18.19 3.68 16.73
CA ILE A 592 -18.55 4.38 15.51
C ILE A 592 -20.04 4.74 15.55
N THR A 593 -20.40 5.96 15.16
CA THR A 593 -21.77 6.39 14.90
C THR A 593 -21.92 6.70 13.42
N VAL A 594 -22.74 5.89 12.76
CA VAL A 594 -22.96 5.99 11.31
C VAL A 594 -23.73 7.26 10.97
N GLY A 595 -23.26 7.98 9.94
CA GLY A 595 -23.89 9.18 9.43
C GLY A 595 -25.14 8.93 8.61
N SER A 596 -25.78 10.02 8.17
CA SER A 596 -26.84 9.94 7.18
C SER A 596 -26.26 10.01 5.76
N VAL A 597 -26.80 9.19 4.87
CA VAL A 597 -26.41 9.25 3.45
C VAL A 597 -27.04 10.47 2.80
N ILE A 598 -26.24 11.25 2.11
CA ILE A 598 -26.65 12.42 1.34
C ILE A 598 -26.25 12.26 -0.13
N ASN A 599 -26.97 12.93 -1.03
CA ASN A 599 -26.58 12.98 -2.44
C ASN A 599 -25.57 14.11 -2.66
N LEU A 600 -24.56 13.88 -3.47
CA LEU A 600 -23.63 14.91 -3.92
C LEU A 600 -24.30 15.72 -5.03
N THR A 601 -24.58 16.98 -4.76
CA THR A 601 -25.26 17.92 -5.65
C THR A 601 -24.30 18.83 -6.39
#